data_a80227a275b8d4a994556a7f006df79d
#
_entry.id   a80227a275b8d4a994556a7f006df79d
#
_cell.length_a   1.000
_cell.length_b   1.000
_cell.length_c   1.000
_cell.angle_alpha   90.00
_cell.angle_beta   90.00
_cell.angle_gamma   90.00
#
_symmetry.space_group_name_H-M   'P 1'
#
loop_
_entity.id
_entity.type
_entity.pdbx_description
1 polymer ?
#
loop_
_entity_poly.entity_id
_entity_poly.type
_entity_poly.pdbx_seq_one_letter_code
_entity_poly.pdbx_strand_id
1 'polypeptide(L)'
;MQAQDTTTLYLLKLWPWVEANKNRLIAGTAIVLLAIFVYSFFSWQGKQKEIAAGQALTQVLLSSGGPSSAAFLKIAEQHPGTVAGQRALLQGAAALFDAGKYGDAQTQFQKYLDAHADSEFSGQAALGLATSLDAQGKTDLAVGAYQRVISSASDVMVVSAAKFGLARIEEAQGRLNDAMVLYQDIARANPSGSLGSEATMRLMELRSKMPATAPAPATNPAWTNS
;
A
#
# COMPACT_ATOMS: atom_id res chain seq x y z
N MET A 1 -54.26 -28.26 -3.16
CA MET A 1 -54.29 -28.41 -4.62
C MET A 1 -54.60 -27.12 -5.37
N GLN A 2 -54.29 -25.92 -4.89
CA GLN A 2 -54.61 -24.62 -5.52
C GLN A 2 -53.43 -23.75 -5.94
N ALA A 3 -52.21 -24.19 -5.69
CA ALA A 3 -51.00 -23.40 -6.02
C ALA A 3 -50.49 -23.66 -7.48
N GLN A 4 -50.96 -24.70 -8.15
CA GLN A 4 -50.52 -25.03 -9.52
C GLN A 4 -51.27 -24.26 -10.62
N ASP A 5 -52.49 -23.79 -10.36
CA ASP A 5 -53.32 -23.11 -11.35
C ASP A 5 -52.89 -21.66 -11.60
N THR A 6 -52.34 -20.97 -10.62
CA THR A 6 -51.93 -19.56 -10.77
C THR A 6 -50.68 -19.42 -11.64
N THR A 7 -49.69 -20.31 -11.50
CA THR A 7 -48.44 -20.29 -12.32
C THR A 7 -48.72 -20.58 -13.79
N THR A 8 -49.64 -21.52 -14.09
CA THR A 8 -50.07 -21.83 -15.47
C THR A 8 -50.81 -20.69 -16.12
N LEU A 9 -51.66 -19.96 -15.39
CA LEU A 9 -52.39 -18.80 -15.90
C LEU A 9 -51.46 -17.61 -16.22
N TYR A 10 -50.40 -17.38 -15.42
CA TYR A 10 -49.41 -16.35 -15.73
C TYR A 10 -48.59 -16.70 -16.97
N LEU A 11 -48.18 -17.97 -17.14
CA LEU A 11 -47.45 -18.43 -18.31
C LEU A 11 -48.28 -18.31 -19.60
N LEU A 12 -49.58 -18.68 -19.57
CA LEU A 12 -50.49 -18.55 -20.72
C LEU A 12 -50.72 -17.09 -21.11
N LYS A 13 -50.70 -16.15 -20.16
CA LYS A 13 -50.92 -14.73 -20.43
C LYS A 13 -49.67 -14.05 -21.01
N LEU A 14 -48.46 -14.57 -20.67
CA LEU A 14 -47.17 -14.05 -21.17
C LEU A 14 -46.81 -14.62 -22.55
N TRP A 15 -47.32 -15.80 -22.90
CA TRP A 15 -46.97 -16.53 -24.13
C TRP A 15 -47.17 -15.70 -25.43
N PRO A 16 -48.28 -15.02 -25.65
CA PRO A 16 -48.53 -14.23 -26.88
C PRO A 16 -47.54 -13.07 -27.01
N TRP A 17 -47.14 -12.47 -25.86
CA TRP A 17 -46.13 -11.39 -25.80
C TRP A 17 -44.75 -11.91 -26.14
N VAL A 18 -44.36 -13.06 -25.60
CA VAL A 18 -43.07 -13.72 -25.88
C VAL A 18 -43.00 -14.09 -27.36
N GLU A 19 -44.06 -14.65 -27.94
CA GLU A 19 -44.13 -15.04 -29.35
C GLU A 19 -44.04 -13.82 -30.28
N ALA A 20 -44.69 -12.74 -29.95
CA ALA A 20 -44.63 -11.47 -30.69
C ALA A 20 -43.25 -10.81 -30.64
N ASN A 21 -42.49 -11.03 -29.56
CA ASN A 21 -41.16 -10.40 -29.33
C ASN A 21 -40.01 -11.39 -29.41
N LYS A 22 -40.21 -12.62 -29.86
CA LYS A 22 -39.19 -13.70 -29.86
C LYS A 22 -37.83 -13.29 -30.44
N ASN A 23 -37.84 -12.57 -31.57
CA ASN A 23 -36.60 -12.13 -32.21
C ASN A 23 -35.84 -11.09 -31.36
N ARG A 24 -36.55 -10.20 -30.67
CA ARG A 24 -35.96 -9.21 -29.75
C ARG A 24 -35.44 -9.88 -28.48
N LEU A 25 -36.18 -10.87 -27.97
CA LEU A 25 -35.75 -11.66 -26.80
C LEU A 25 -34.50 -12.50 -27.13
N ILE A 26 -34.46 -13.16 -28.28
CA ILE A 26 -33.30 -13.92 -28.74
C ILE A 26 -32.09 -12.98 -28.91
N ALA A 27 -32.28 -11.83 -29.56
CA ALA A 27 -31.21 -10.84 -29.73
C ALA A 27 -30.73 -10.30 -28.37
N GLY A 28 -31.64 -9.97 -27.46
CA GLY A 28 -31.30 -9.53 -26.10
C GLY A 28 -30.55 -10.59 -25.32
N THR A 29 -31.01 -11.83 -25.36
CA THR A 29 -30.31 -12.96 -24.70
C THR A 29 -28.90 -13.21 -25.28
N ALA A 30 -28.78 -13.13 -26.63
CA ALA A 30 -27.50 -13.26 -27.30
C ALA A 30 -26.48 -12.17 -26.85
N ILE A 31 -26.96 -10.91 -26.74
CA ILE A 31 -26.12 -9.78 -26.25
C ILE A 31 -25.67 -10.01 -24.81
N VAL A 32 -26.57 -10.46 -23.92
CA VAL A 32 -26.24 -10.75 -22.52
C VAL A 32 -25.22 -11.89 -22.43
N LEU A 33 -25.43 -12.97 -23.19
CA LEU A 33 -24.49 -14.10 -23.21
C LEU A 33 -23.12 -13.68 -23.74
N LEU A 34 -23.09 -12.83 -24.80
CA LEU A 34 -21.83 -12.28 -25.31
C LEU A 34 -21.13 -11.43 -24.27
N ALA A 35 -21.85 -10.57 -23.55
CA ALA A 35 -21.27 -9.75 -22.49
C ALA A 35 -20.69 -10.60 -21.34
N ILE A 36 -21.43 -11.65 -20.92
CA ILE A 36 -20.93 -12.60 -19.91
C ILE A 36 -19.69 -13.35 -20.41
N PHE A 37 -19.68 -13.77 -21.66
CA PHE A 37 -18.53 -14.45 -22.26
C PHE A 37 -17.30 -13.54 -22.30
N VAL A 38 -17.46 -12.30 -22.78
CA VAL A 38 -16.40 -11.30 -22.84
C VAL A 38 -15.84 -11.02 -21.43
N TYR A 39 -16.72 -10.77 -20.46
CA TYR A 39 -16.34 -10.55 -19.07
C TYR A 39 -15.59 -11.76 -18.49
N SER A 40 -16.10 -12.97 -18.69
CA SER A 40 -15.49 -14.21 -18.21
C SER A 40 -14.11 -14.44 -18.85
N PHE A 41 -13.98 -14.17 -20.15
CA PHE A 41 -12.72 -14.30 -20.87
C PHE A 41 -11.66 -13.35 -20.34
N PHE A 42 -11.98 -12.05 -20.15
CA PHE A 42 -11.02 -11.08 -19.59
C PHE A 42 -10.68 -11.38 -18.14
N SER A 43 -11.66 -11.81 -17.34
CA SER A 43 -11.42 -12.24 -15.95
C SER A 43 -10.50 -13.45 -15.87
N TRP A 44 -10.69 -14.44 -16.74
CA TRP A 44 -9.83 -15.62 -16.82
C TRP A 44 -8.39 -15.25 -17.24
N GLN A 45 -8.26 -14.39 -18.27
CA GLN A 45 -6.95 -13.92 -18.72
C GLN A 45 -6.20 -13.13 -17.62
N GLY A 46 -6.92 -12.31 -16.85
CA GLY A 46 -6.35 -11.60 -15.69
C GLY A 46 -5.80 -12.55 -14.63
N LYS A 47 -6.57 -13.60 -14.29
CA LYS A 47 -6.12 -14.63 -13.33
C LYS A 47 -4.88 -15.39 -13.81
N GLN A 48 -4.79 -15.71 -15.09
CA GLN A 48 -3.60 -16.38 -15.64
C GLN A 48 -2.35 -15.50 -15.55
N LYS A 49 -2.47 -14.19 -15.82
CA LYS A 49 -1.37 -13.23 -15.66
C LYS A 49 -0.92 -13.14 -14.20
N GLU A 50 -1.86 -13.11 -13.25
CA GLU A 50 -1.54 -13.08 -11.81
C GLU A 50 -0.83 -14.34 -11.34
N ILE A 51 -1.30 -15.53 -11.78
CA ILE A 51 -0.64 -16.82 -11.48
C ILE A 51 0.79 -16.85 -12.01
N ALA A 52 1.00 -16.45 -13.27
CA ALA A 52 2.32 -16.41 -13.88
C ALA A 52 3.27 -15.44 -13.16
N ALA A 53 2.77 -14.25 -12.80
CA ALA A 53 3.51 -13.26 -12.03
C ALA A 53 3.88 -13.77 -10.62
N GLY A 54 2.93 -14.41 -9.94
CA GLY A 54 3.15 -15.03 -8.63
C GLY A 54 4.20 -16.14 -8.66
N GLN A 55 4.17 -17.00 -9.68
CA GLN A 55 5.18 -18.05 -9.87
C GLN A 55 6.57 -17.45 -10.13
N ALA A 56 6.67 -16.43 -10.99
CA ALA A 56 7.93 -15.74 -11.26
C ALA A 56 8.51 -15.10 -10.00
N LEU A 57 7.67 -14.43 -9.20
CA LEU A 57 8.09 -13.84 -7.93
C LEU A 57 8.57 -14.90 -6.93
N THR A 58 7.83 -16.00 -6.79
CA THR A 58 8.22 -17.12 -5.91
C THR A 58 9.56 -17.72 -6.35
N GLN A 59 9.78 -17.88 -7.64
CA GLN A 59 11.03 -18.44 -8.17
C GLN A 59 12.24 -17.53 -7.82
N VAL A 60 12.07 -16.22 -7.89
CA VAL A 60 13.13 -15.25 -7.49
C VAL A 60 13.40 -15.35 -5.99
N LEU A 61 12.35 -15.44 -5.16
CA LEU A 61 12.50 -15.57 -3.70
C LEU A 61 13.20 -16.87 -3.27
N LEU A 62 13.01 -17.96 -4.03
CA LEU A 62 13.61 -19.26 -3.76
C LEU A 62 14.98 -19.46 -4.42
N SER A 63 15.48 -18.47 -5.18
CA SER A 63 16.76 -18.60 -5.88
C SER A 63 17.94 -18.67 -4.91
N SER A 64 18.85 -19.60 -5.15
CA SER A 64 19.99 -19.92 -4.24
C SER A 64 21.00 -18.78 -4.07
N GLY A 65 20.98 -17.74 -4.92
CA GLY A 65 21.85 -16.57 -4.85
C GLY A 65 21.24 -15.39 -4.09
N GLY A 66 20.04 -15.56 -3.53
CA GLY A 66 19.25 -14.46 -2.96
C GLY A 66 18.59 -13.58 -4.03
N PRO A 67 17.47 -12.95 -3.68
CA PRO A 67 16.74 -12.11 -4.62
C PRO A 67 17.48 -10.79 -4.89
N SER A 68 17.86 -10.55 -6.14
CA SER A 68 18.48 -9.27 -6.54
C SER A 68 17.42 -8.22 -6.90
N SER A 69 17.75 -6.94 -6.69
CA SER A 69 16.88 -5.84 -7.12
C SER A 69 16.52 -5.93 -8.61
N ALA A 70 17.49 -6.29 -9.45
CA ALA A 70 17.28 -6.45 -10.89
C ALA A 70 16.28 -7.56 -11.23
N ALA A 71 16.30 -8.68 -10.51
CA ALA A 71 15.36 -9.77 -10.72
C ALA A 71 13.92 -9.36 -10.36
N PHE A 72 13.72 -8.66 -9.25
CA PHE A 72 12.43 -8.11 -8.86
C PHE A 72 11.91 -7.07 -9.87
N LEU A 73 12.75 -6.12 -10.27
CA LEU A 73 12.35 -5.09 -11.23
C LEU A 73 11.98 -5.67 -12.59
N LYS A 74 12.66 -6.73 -13.03
CA LYS A 74 12.31 -7.47 -14.25
C LYS A 74 10.91 -8.07 -14.17
N ILE A 75 10.53 -8.66 -13.03
CA ILE A 75 9.16 -9.19 -12.82
C ILE A 75 8.13 -8.06 -12.89
N ALA A 76 8.41 -6.93 -12.23
CA ALA A 76 7.53 -5.77 -12.26
C ALA A 76 7.30 -5.25 -13.69
N GLU A 77 8.33 -5.25 -14.53
CA GLU A 77 8.25 -4.85 -15.94
C GLU A 77 7.49 -5.86 -16.81
N GLN A 78 7.66 -7.16 -16.55
CA GLN A 78 7.00 -8.23 -17.32
C GLN A 78 5.53 -8.41 -16.94
N HIS A 79 5.14 -8.03 -15.73
CA HIS A 79 3.80 -8.25 -15.19
C HIS A 79 3.18 -6.95 -14.63
N PRO A 80 3.16 -5.84 -15.40
CA PRO A 80 2.57 -4.58 -14.94
C PRO A 80 1.07 -4.78 -14.66
N GLY A 81 0.57 -4.20 -13.60
CA GLY A 81 -0.85 -4.27 -13.23
C GLY A 81 -1.28 -5.56 -12.51
N THR A 82 -0.38 -6.51 -12.27
CA THR A 82 -0.63 -7.64 -11.36
C THR A 82 -0.21 -7.29 -9.93
N VAL A 83 -0.87 -7.87 -8.91
CA VAL A 83 -0.47 -7.69 -7.51
C VAL A 83 0.95 -8.18 -7.27
N ALA A 84 1.32 -9.31 -7.89
CA ALA A 84 2.68 -9.85 -7.80
C ALA A 84 3.71 -8.92 -8.44
N GLY A 85 3.39 -8.27 -9.58
CA GLY A 85 4.24 -7.27 -10.22
C GLY A 85 4.42 -6.02 -9.36
N GLN A 86 3.36 -5.54 -8.72
CA GLN A 86 3.41 -4.43 -7.76
C GLN A 86 4.31 -4.76 -6.57
N ARG A 87 4.14 -5.95 -5.98
CA ARG A 87 5.01 -6.43 -4.89
C ARG A 87 6.47 -6.55 -5.33
N ALA A 88 6.71 -7.04 -6.55
CA ALA A 88 8.05 -7.13 -7.10
C ALA A 88 8.69 -5.73 -7.25
N LEU A 89 7.95 -4.72 -7.71
CA LEU A 89 8.45 -3.34 -7.80
C LEU A 89 8.88 -2.80 -6.42
N LEU A 90 8.04 -3.00 -5.39
CA LEU A 90 8.37 -2.58 -4.02
C LEU A 90 9.58 -3.31 -3.47
N GLN A 91 9.66 -4.63 -3.66
CA GLN A 91 10.80 -5.43 -3.19
C GLN A 91 12.08 -5.07 -3.94
N GLY A 92 11.98 -4.78 -5.24
CA GLY A 92 13.11 -4.28 -6.03
C GLY A 92 13.62 -2.92 -5.53
N ALA A 93 12.69 -2.00 -5.19
CA ALA A 93 13.03 -0.72 -4.61
C ALA A 93 13.68 -0.87 -3.22
N ALA A 94 13.13 -1.74 -2.36
CA ALA A 94 13.70 -2.04 -1.05
C ALA A 94 15.11 -2.66 -1.17
N ALA A 95 15.29 -3.62 -2.08
CA ALA A 95 16.61 -4.22 -2.33
C ALA A 95 17.64 -3.21 -2.87
N LEU A 96 17.23 -2.20 -3.63
CA LEU A 96 18.10 -1.08 -4.02
C LEU A 96 18.49 -0.23 -2.79
N PHE A 97 17.53 0.04 -1.91
CA PHE A 97 17.77 0.77 -0.68
C PHE A 97 18.79 0.04 0.22
N ASP A 98 18.58 -1.26 0.44
CA ASP A 98 19.48 -2.11 1.25
C ASP A 98 20.90 -2.21 0.65
N ALA A 99 20.99 -2.10 -0.69
CA ALA A 99 22.28 -2.01 -1.39
C ALA A 99 22.93 -0.62 -1.35
N GLY A 100 22.36 0.36 -0.61
CA GLY A 100 22.85 1.74 -0.53
C GLY A 100 22.58 2.59 -1.76
N LYS A 101 21.81 2.08 -2.75
CA LYS A 101 21.45 2.78 -3.98
C LYS A 101 20.19 3.64 -3.76
N TYR A 102 20.28 4.60 -2.85
CA TYR A 102 19.12 5.36 -2.37
C TYR A 102 18.45 6.19 -3.47
N GLY A 103 19.20 6.73 -4.43
CA GLY A 103 18.65 7.47 -5.56
C GLY A 103 17.83 6.59 -6.50
N ASP A 104 18.32 5.36 -6.76
CA ASP A 104 17.59 4.39 -7.59
C ASP A 104 16.34 3.89 -6.84
N ALA A 105 16.47 3.61 -5.55
CA ALA A 105 15.35 3.22 -4.69
C ALA A 105 14.25 4.31 -4.69
N GLN A 106 14.63 5.57 -4.48
CA GLN A 106 13.73 6.73 -4.57
C GLN A 106 12.96 6.73 -5.88
N THR A 107 13.65 6.52 -7.01
CA THR A 107 13.05 6.50 -8.34
C THR A 107 12.00 5.38 -8.48
N GLN A 108 12.29 4.18 -7.98
CA GLN A 108 11.36 3.06 -8.07
C GLN A 108 10.15 3.22 -7.14
N PHE A 109 10.33 3.75 -5.92
CA PHE A 109 9.22 4.06 -5.03
C PHE A 109 8.32 5.16 -5.62
N GLN A 110 8.90 6.21 -6.23
CA GLN A 110 8.12 7.24 -6.92
C GLN A 110 7.35 6.65 -8.09
N LYS A 111 7.99 5.83 -8.94
CA LYS A 111 7.34 5.11 -10.05
C LYS A 111 6.15 4.27 -9.57
N TYR A 112 6.29 3.63 -8.40
CA TYR A 112 5.19 2.89 -7.79
C TYR A 112 4.01 3.80 -7.45
N LEU A 113 4.26 4.91 -6.77
CA LEU A 113 3.23 5.87 -6.35
C LEU A 113 2.52 6.51 -7.54
N ASP A 114 3.26 6.83 -8.60
CA ASP A 114 2.70 7.41 -9.83
C ASP A 114 1.74 6.45 -10.55
N ALA A 115 2.05 5.14 -10.50
CA ALA A 115 1.26 4.12 -11.19
C ALA A 115 0.15 3.50 -10.32
N HIS A 116 0.28 3.53 -8.99
CA HIS A 116 -0.52 2.73 -8.05
C HIS A 116 -0.87 3.51 -6.77
N ALA A 117 -1.28 4.77 -6.89
CA ALA A 117 -1.58 5.65 -5.74
C ALA A 117 -2.65 5.06 -4.80
N ASP A 118 -3.65 4.38 -5.35
CA ASP A 118 -4.78 3.79 -4.61
C ASP A 118 -4.54 2.33 -4.17
N SER A 119 -3.32 1.81 -4.34
CA SER A 119 -2.99 0.44 -3.94
C SER A 119 -2.85 0.32 -2.42
N GLU A 120 -3.16 -0.88 -1.90
CA GLU A 120 -2.92 -1.23 -0.48
C GLU A 120 -1.46 -1.04 -0.04
N PHE A 121 -0.50 -1.07 -0.99
CA PHE A 121 0.93 -0.90 -0.72
C PHE A 121 1.41 0.55 -0.91
N SER A 122 0.55 1.50 -1.27
CA SER A 122 0.94 2.90 -1.50
C SER A 122 1.58 3.54 -0.26
N GLY A 123 1.09 3.22 0.94
CA GLY A 123 1.68 3.66 2.20
C GLY A 123 3.13 3.17 2.39
N GLN A 124 3.41 1.92 2.05
CA GLN A 124 4.76 1.34 2.11
C GLN A 124 5.69 1.99 1.08
N ALA A 125 5.20 2.23 -0.14
CA ALA A 125 5.97 2.93 -1.17
C ALA A 125 6.30 4.37 -0.75
N ALA A 126 5.33 5.09 -0.16
CA ALA A 126 5.53 6.45 0.33
C ALA A 126 6.54 6.49 1.50
N LEU A 127 6.49 5.52 2.41
CA LEU A 127 7.50 5.37 3.45
C LEU A 127 8.88 5.07 2.86
N GLY A 128 8.98 4.17 1.88
CA GLY A 128 10.22 3.86 1.18
C GLY A 128 10.81 5.07 0.44
N LEU A 129 9.96 5.90 -0.15
CA LEU A 129 10.37 7.18 -0.74
C LEU A 129 10.94 8.13 0.32
N ALA A 130 10.24 8.30 1.45
CA ALA A 130 10.68 9.17 2.54
C ALA A 130 12.03 8.73 3.13
N THR A 131 12.19 7.43 3.41
CA THR A 131 13.45 6.88 3.92
C THR A 131 14.58 6.99 2.91
N SER A 132 14.30 6.86 1.61
CA SER A 132 15.30 7.03 0.55
C SER A 132 15.79 8.48 0.45
N LEU A 133 14.91 9.45 0.66
CA LEU A 133 15.26 10.88 0.73
C LEU A 133 16.12 11.17 1.97
N ASP A 134 15.74 10.62 3.13
CA ASP A 134 16.48 10.76 4.38
C ASP A 134 17.91 10.19 4.26
N ALA A 135 18.04 8.98 3.73
CA ALA A 135 19.33 8.33 3.51
C ALA A 135 20.24 9.07 2.52
N GLN A 136 19.67 9.91 1.64
CA GLN A 136 20.43 10.79 0.75
C GLN A 136 20.82 12.13 1.42
N GLY A 137 20.43 12.37 2.67
CA GLY A 137 20.61 13.66 3.34
C GLY A 137 19.71 14.79 2.81
N LYS A 138 18.67 14.46 2.05
CA LYS A 138 17.67 15.43 1.56
C LYS A 138 16.63 15.71 2.65
N THR A 139 17.08 16.24 3.77
CA THR A 139 16.32 16.30 5.02
C THR A 139 14.97 17.01 4.88
N ASP A 140 14.92 18.19 4.25
CA ASP A 140 13.66 18.93 4.10
C ASP A 140 12.62 18.16 3.27
N LEU A 141 13.06 17.48 2.21
CA LEU A 141 12.19 16.65 1.39
C LEU A 141 11.73 15.41 2.15
N ALA A 142 12.62 14.80 2.95
CA ALA A 142 12.30 13.66 3.80
C ALA A 142 11.25 14.03 4.86
N VAL A 143 11.39 15.17 5.53
CA VAL A 143 10.40 15.68 6.50
C VAL A 143 9.03 15.78 5.85
N GLY A 144 8.92 16.47 4.70
CA GLY A 144 7.64 16.60 3.99
C GLY A 144 7.08 15.25 3.50
N ALA A 145 7.95 14.30 3.13
CA ALA A 145 7.52 12.97 2.73
C ALA A 145 7.01 12.15 3.92
N TYR A 146 7.69 12.16 5.07
CA TYR A 146 7.22 11.50 6.29
C TYR A 146 5.90 12.07 6.78
N GLN A 147 5.73 13.40 6.78
CA GLN A 147 4.48 14.05 7.16
C GLN A 147 3.30 13.61 6.27
N ARG A 148 3.52 13.49 4.96
CA ARG A 148 2.51 12.95 4.04
C ARG A 148 2.13 11.51 4.40
N VAL A 149 3.09 10.65 4.69
CA VAL A 149 2.81 9.28 5.14
C VAL A 149 1.97 9.28 6.42
N ILE A 150 2.35 10.09 7.41
CA ILE A 150 1.64 10.19 8.70
C ILE A 150 0.19 10.62 8.53
N SER A 151 -0.08 11.53 7.57
CA SER A 151 -1.43 12.07 7.34
C SER A 151 -2.31 11.20 6.43
N SER A 152 -1.73 10.41 5.52
CA SER A 152 -2.48 9.70 4.48
C SER A 152 -2.49 8.18 4.60
N ALA A 153 -1.49 7.56 5.26
CA ALA A 153 -1.44 6.11 5.39
C ALA A 153 -2.43 5.61 6.45
N SER A 154 -3.13 4.53 6.14
CA SER A 154 -4.07 3.87 7.06
C SER A 154 -3.41 2.78 7.91
N ASP A 155 -2.27 2.26 7.51
CA ASP A 155 -1.53 1.23 8.23
C ASP A 155 -0.76 1.83 9.41
N VAL A 156 -1.12 1.41 10.62
CA VAL A 156 -0.52 1.88 11.88
C VAL A 156 0.98 1.63 11.94
N MET A 157 1.47 0.53 11.35
CA MET A 157 2.90 0.21 11.33
C MET A 157 3.66 1.16 10.41
N VAL A 158 3.10 1.46 9.24
CA VAL A 158 3.65 2.42 8.28
C VAL A 158 3.70 3.83 8.89
N VAL A 159 2.63 4.25 9.53
CA VAL A 159 2.55 5.55 10.23
C VAL A 159 3.57 5.61 11.37
N SER A 160 3.70 4.55 12.16
CA SER A 160 4.66 4.49 13.27
C SER A 160 6.12 4.55 12.76
N ALA A 161 6.43 3.87 11.66
CA ALA A 161 7.74 3.92 11.04
C ALA A 161 8.06 5.32 10.47
N ALA A 162 7.07 5.98 9.87
CA ALA A 162 7.23 7.36 9.39
C ALA A 162 7.44 8.36 10.55
N LYS A 163 6.66 8.22 11.64
CA LYS A 163 6.88 9.01 12.86
C LYS A 163 8.26 8.78 13.45
N PHE A 164 8.76 7.55 13.42
CA PHE A 164 10.08 7.22 13.93
C PHE A 164 11.18 7.88 13.08
N GLY A 165 11.09 7.83 11.74
CA GLY A 165 12.02 8.53 10.85
C GLY A 165 12.02 10.04 11.08
N LEU A 166 10.83 10.64 11.20
CA LEU A 166 10.69 12.07 11.49
C LEU A 166 11.26 12.42 12.87
N ALA A 167 11.00 11.62 13.90
CA ALA A 167 11.53 11.85 15.25
C ALA A 167 13.07 11.85 15.28
N ARG A 168 13.72 10.97 14.52
CA ARG A 168 15.17 10.96 14.37
C ARG A 168 15.72 12.24 13.73
N ILE A 169 15.01 12.77 12.74
CA ILE A 169 15.37 14.05 12.10
C ILE A 169 15.22 15.19 13.11
N GLU A 170 14.11 15.25 13.85
CA GLU A 170 13.85 16.26 14.89
C GLU A 170 14.94 16.20 15.98
N GLU A 171 15.31 14.99 16.43
CA GLU A 171 16.41 14.78 17.40
C GLU A 171 17.73 15.29 16.86
N ALA A 172 18.08 14.96 15.61
CA ALA A 172 19.32 15.39 14.97
C ALA A 172 19.41 16.93 14.79
N GLN A 173 18.26 17.58 14.66
CA GLN A 173 18.16 19.04 14.56
C GLN A 173 18.06 19.74 15.94
N GLY A 174 18.12 18.99 17.03
CA GLY A 174 18.03 19.52 18.38
C GLY A 174 16.61 19.88 18.84
N ARG A 175 15.57 19.55 18.05
CA ARG A 175 14.16 19.77 18.42
C ARG A 175 13.67 18.61 19.29
N LEU A 176 14.27 18.49 20.48
CA LEU A 176 14.10 17.33 21.36
C LEU A 176 12.65 17.15 21.83
N ASN A 177 11.91 18.25 22.06
CA ASN A 177 10.50 18.18 22.47
C ASN A 177 9.62 17.56 21.37
N ASP A 178 9.82 17.94 20.12
CA ASP A 178 9.05 17.42 18.99
C ASP A 178 9.37 15.92 18.77
N ALA A 179 10.64 15.56 18.84
CA ALA A 179 11.06 14.16 18.81
C ALA A 179 10.40 13.31 19.91
N MET A 180 10.36 13.83 21.15
CA MET A 180 9.72 13.15 22.28
C MET A 180 8.23 12.93 22.09
N VAL A 181 7.51 13.89 21.52
CA VAL A 181 6.06 13.74 21.20
C VAL A 181 5.87 12.59 20.22
N LEU A 182 6.65 12.54 19.15
CA LEU A 182 6.58 11.48 18.15
C LEU A 182 6.90 10.10 18.73
N TYR A 183 7.99 9.98 19.52
CA TYR A 183 8.32 8.73 20.19
C TYR A 183 7.24 8.29 21.17
N GLN A 184 6.62 9.24 21.90
CA GLN A 184 5.53 8.93 22.83
C GLN A 184 4.30 8.39 22.09
N ASP A 185 3.96 8.95 20.94
CA ASP A 185 2.86 8.47 20.10
C ASP A 185 3.10 7.04 19.62
N ILE A 186 4.34 6.74 19.17
CA ILE A 186 4.72 5.40 18.72
C ILE A 186 4.62 4.40 19.86
N ALA A 187 5.14 4.73 21.05
CA ALA A 187 5.11 3.88 22.24
C ALA A 187 3.67 3.58 22.70
N ARG A 188 2.74 4.55 22.54
CA ARG A 188 1.32 4.35 22.84
C ARG A 188 0.61 3.49 21.80
N ALA A 189 0.92 3.66 20.52
CA ALA A 189 0.26 2.96 19.42
C ALA A 189 0.55 1.45 19.42
N ASN A 190 1.77 1.04 19.78
CA ASN A 190 2.18 -0.36 19.83
C ASN A 190 3.24 -0.60 20.91
N PRO A 191 2.85 -0.64 22.21
CA PRO A 191 3.80 -0.71 23.32
C PRO A 191 4.65 -1.98 23.33
N SER A 192 4.12 -3.10 22.81
CA SER A 192 4.81 -4.40 22.78
C SER A 192 5.58 -4.66 21.48
N GLY A 193 5.45 -3.78 20.49
CA GLY A 193 6.14 -3.91 19.21
C GLY A 193 7.61 -3.43 19.30
N SER A 194 8.43 -3.87 18.34
CA SER A 194 9.85 -3.48 18.29
C SER A 194 10.03 -1.95 18.23
N LEU A 195 9.28 -1.26 17.37
CA LEU A 195 9.31 0.20 17.26
C LEU A 195 8.81 0.89 18.54
N GLY A 196 7.78 0.35 19.20
CA GLY A 196 7.26 0.90 20.46
C GLY A 196 8.28 0.78 21.59
N SER A 197 8.96 -0.36 21.68
CA SER A 197 10.03 -0.59 22.65
C SER A 197 11.22 0.34 22.40
N GLU A 198 11.63 0.49 21.14
CA GLU A 198 12.72 1.39 20.77
C GLU A 198 12.35 2.86 21.03
N ALA A 199 11.15 3.28 20.67
CA ALA A 199 10.64 4.63 20.97
C ALA A 199 10.64 4.90 22.49
N THR A 200 10.27 3.91 23.30
CA THR A 200 10.33 4.03 24.77
C THR A 200 11.76 4.23 25.27
N MET A 201 12.71 3.49 24.74
CA MET A 201 14.14 3.66 25.09
C MET A 201 14.63 5.06 24.69
N ARG A 202 14.30 5.54 23.48
CA ARG A 202 14.66 6.90 23.04
C ARG A 202 14.04 7.98 23.92
N LEU A 203 12.78 7.81 24.34
CA LEU A 203 12.15 8.72 25.29
C LEU A 203 12.88 8.81 26.64
N MET A 204 13.33 7.68 27.18
CA MET A 204 14.09 7.65 28.42
C MET A 204 15.45 8.33 28.25
N GLU A 205 16.13 8.08 27.15
CA GLU A 205 17.42 8.70 26.82
C GLU A 205 17.29 10.23 26.70
N LEU A 206 16.30 10.72 25.91
CA LEU A 206 16.08 12.14 25.74
C LEU A 206 15.73 12.85 27.04
N ARG A 207 14.86 12.23 27.86
CA ARG A 207 14.54 12.78 29.20
C ARG A 207 15.74 12.89 30.12
N SER A 208 16.68 11.96 30.05
CA SER A 208 17.91 12.03 30.85
C SER A 208 18.86 13.14 30.41
N LYS A 209 18.80 13.53 29.13
CA LYS A 209 19.63 14.60 28.56
C LYS A 209 19.04 16.00 28.76
N MET A 210 17.75 16.09 29.06
CA MET A 210 17.07 17.36 29.28
C MET A 210 17.20 17.83 30.72
N PRO A 211 17.41 19.15 30.96
CA PRO A 211 17.37 19.69 32.32
C PRO A 211 16.01 19.41 32.98
N ALA A 212 16.00 19.16 34.29
CA ALA A 212 14.80 18.86 35.08
C ALA A 212 13.69 19.95 35.01
N THR A 213 14.00 21.13 34.45
CA THR A 213 13.10 22.29 34.32
C THR A 213 12.48 22.41 32.92
N ALA A 214 12.74 21.48 32.01
CA ALA A 214 12.14 21.54 30.67
C ALA A 214 10.62 21.30 30.76
N PRO A 215 9.77 22.14 30.13
CA PRO A 215 8.32 21.93 30.12
C PRO A 215 7.99 20.60 29.46
N ALA A 216 6.90 19.96 29.93
CA ALA A 216 6.39 18.77 29.27
C ALA A 216 6.11 19.05 27.79
N PRO A 217 6.42 18.10 26.87
CA PRO A 217 6.22 18.31 25.44
C PRO A 217 4.75 18.64 25.16
N ALA A 218 4.52 19.66 24.32
CA ALA A 218 3.18 20.01 23.90
C ALA A 218 2.51 18.80 23.21
N THR A 219 1.25 18.57 23.54
CA THR A 219 0.49 17.43 22.99
C THR A 219 0.15 17.57 21.50
N ASN A 220 0.48 18.72 20.89
CA ASN A 220 0.16 19.03 19.50
C ASN A 220 1.32 19.77 18.82
N PRO A 221 2.21 19.08 18.13
CA PRO A 221 3.25 19.73 17.33
C PRO A 221 2.64 20.55 16.20
N ALA A 222 3.29 21.66 15.82
CA ALA A 222 2.80 22.66 14.86
C ALA A 222 2.43 22.09 13.47
N TRP A 223 2.86 20.89 13.13
CA TRP A 223 2.59 20.22 11.86
C TRP A 223 1.28 19.40 11.81
N THR A 224 0.53 19.28 12.92
CA THR A 224 -0.77 18.54 12.93
C THR A 224 -1.97 19.39 12.47
N ASN A 225 -1.78 20.67 12.20
CA ASN A 225 -2.86 21.64 11.87
C ASN A 225 -2.74 22.22 10.43
N SER A 226 -2.19 21.47 9.48
CA SER A 226 -2.11 21.90 8.07
C SER A 226 -2.99 21.03 7.19
#